data_4e36ca6a89c5f69d904a2c884cbde4f6
#
_entry.id   4e36ca6a89c5f69d904a2c884cbde4f6
#
_cell.length_a   1.000
_cell.length_b   1.000
_cell.length_c   1.000
_cell.angle_alpha   90.00
_cell.angle_beta   90.00
_cell.angle_gamma   90.00
#
_symmetry.space_group_name_H-M   'P 1'
#
loop_
_entity.id
_entity.type
_entity.pdbx_description
1 polymer ?
#
loop_
_entity_poly.entity_id
_entity_poly.type
_entity_poly.pdbx_seq_one_letter_code
_entity_poly.pdbx_strand_id
1 'polypeptide(L)'
;MSDKPRWEIIHGDSLTVLESFPPSTFDAVITDPPYASGGRTQAEKSKATAKKYSSMGGNAPPDFDGDAKDQRSWTRWAAEWLYLARRAAKPGAPVCMFIDWRQLPCASDALQWAGWIWRGIAVWDKGNSRPQKGRFRQQAEYIVWGSNGDMPVSRPVPCLPGVFKYGNPQNRIHLTEKQIGRAHV
;
A
#
# COMPACT_ATOMS: atom_id res chain seq x y z
N MET A 1 26.89 5.05 -24.57
CA MET A 1 26.16 5.05 -23.29
C MET A 1 25.03 4.06 -23.44
N SER A 2 25.04 2.94 -22.72
CA SER A 2 23.98 1.92 -22.84
C SER A 2 22.69 2.47 -22.24
N ASP A 3 21.67 2.52 -23.06
CA ASP A 3 20.32 2.97 -22.69
C ASP A 3 19.66 1.86 -21.83
N LYS A 4 20.10 1.74 -20.57
CA LYS A 4 19.43 0.85 -19.62
C LYS A 4 18.06 1.44 -19.30
N PRO A 5 16.99 0.64 -19.28
CA PRO A 5 15.68 1.11 -18.92
C PRO A 5 15.74 1.74 -17.53
N ARG A 6 15.02 2.85 -17.33
CA ARG A 6 14.97 3.57 -16.04
C ARG A 6 14.12 2.86 -14.98
N TRP A 7 13.55 1.70 -15.32
CA TRP A 7 12.72 0.89 -14.44
C TRP A 7 12.98 -0.60 -14.69
N GLU A 8 12.71 -1.39 -13.68
CA GLU A 8 12.79 -2.86 -13.70
C GLU A 8 11.59 -3.45 -13.01
N ILE A 9 11.07 -4.57 -13.51
CA ILE A 9 10.02 -5.37 -12.88
C ILE A 9 10.64 -6.67 -12.41
N ILE A 10 10.56 -6.93 -11.11
CA ILE A 10 11.02 -8.18 -10.51
C ILE A 10 9.80 -8.95 -10.03
N HIS A 11 9.56 -10.11 -10.62
CA HIS A 11 8.50 -11.03 -10.19
C HIS A 11 9.05 -12.03 -9.19
N GLY A 12 8.47 -12.09 -7.98
CA GLY A 12 8.90 -13.01 -6.94
C GLY A 12 8.20 -12.75 -5.60
N ASP A 13 8.50 -13.61 -4.63
CA ASP A 13 8.09 -13.38 -3.25
C ASP A 13 8.81 -12.17 -2.67
N SER A 14 8.04 -11.26 -2.07
CA SER A 14 8.56 -9.97 -1.60
C SER A 14 9.63 -10.10 -0.52
N LEU A 15 9.55 -11.11 0.34
CA LEU A 15 10.54 -11.34 1.40
C LEU A 15 11.88 -11.73 0.77
N THR A 16 11.85 -12.71 -0.14
CA THR A 16 13.05 -13.18 -0.85
C THR A 16 13.67 -12.08 -1.71
N VAL A 17 12.83 -11.35 -2.47
CA VAL A 17 13.30 -10.28 -3.35
C VAL A 17 13.91 -9.13 -2.55
N LEU A 18 13.23 -8.66 -1.49
CA LEU A 18 13.75 -7.58 -0.65
C LEU A 18 15.03 -7.96 0.09
N GLU A 19 15.17 -9.23 0.49
CA GLU A 19 16.39 -9.74 1.13
C GLU A 19 17.60 -9.68 0.20
N SER A 20 17.40 -9.83 -1.10
CA SER A 20 18.49 -9.81 -2.09
C SER A 20 19.09 -8.42 -2.34
N PHE A 21 18.38 -7.34 -2.01
CA PHE A 21 18.91 -5.99 -2.22
C PHE A 21 19.96 -5.61 -1.17
N PRO A 22 21.03 -4.95 -1.60
CA PRO A 22 22.01 -4.35 -0.69
C PRO A 22 21.33 -3.29 0.22
N PRO A 23 21.87 -3.05 1.42
CA PRO A 23 21.45 -1.93 2.25
C PRO A 23 21.57 -0.59 1.51
N SER A 24 20.68 0.35 1.82
CA SER A 24 20.71 1.72 1.28
C SER A 24 20.63 1.79 -0.26
N THR A 25 19.87 0.90 -0.88
CA THR A 25 19.64 0.87 -2.33
C THR A 25 18.59 1.91 -2.75
N PHE A 26 17.49 2.03 -2.01
CA PHE A 26 16.31 2.78 -2.45
C PHE A 26 16.21 4.17 -1.82
N ASP A 27 15.80 5.15 -2.62
CA ASP A 27 15.53 6.53 -2.17
C ASP A 27 14.14 6.68 -1.55
N ALA A 28 13.21 5.79 -1.86
CA ALA A 28 11.85 5.75 -1.32
C ALA A 28 11.26 4.34 -1.43
N VAL A 29 10.30 4.03 -0.58
CA VAL A 29 9.47 2.82 -0.65
C VAL A 29 8.01 3.24 -0.80
N ILE A 30 7.36 2.83 -1.90
CA ILE A 30 5.92 3.07 -2.13
C ILE A 30 5.28 1.71 -2.40
N THR A 31 4.27 1.36 -1.62
CA THR A 31 3.70 0.01 -1.66
C THR A 31 2.19 -0.01 -1.49
N ASP A 32 1.55 -0.97 -2.14
CA ASP A 32 0.13 -1.27 -2.05
C ASP A 32 -0.04 -2.76 -1.74
N PRO A 33 0.16 -3.17 -0.47
CA PRO A 33 0.10 -4.58 -0.08
C PRO A 33 -1.34 -5.10 -0.10
N PRO A 34 -1.57 -6.43 -0.15
CA PRO A 34 -2.89 -7.00 0.08
C PRO A 34 -3.42 -6.58 1.45
N TYR A 35 -4.63 -5.99 1.49
CA TYR A 35 -5.19 -5.45 2.74
C TYR A 35 -5.82 -6.51 3.64
N ALA A 36 -6.08 -7.73 3.13
CA ALA A 36 -6.83 -8.77 3.83
C ALA A 36 -8.19 -8.27 4.38
N SER A 37 -8.80 -7.30 3.70
CA SER A 37 -10.03 -6.63 4.12
C SER A 37 -11.30 -7.22 3.49
N GLY A 38 -11.15 -8.18 2.57
CA GLY A 38 -12.25 -8.87 1.91
C GLY A 38 -13.01 -9.81 2.86
N GLY A 39 -14.36 -9.71 2.86
CA GLY A 39 -15.23 -10.56 3.66
C GLY A 39 -15.54 -10.02 5.07
N ARG A 40 -16.77 -10.29 5.55
CA ARG A 40 -17.25 -9.88 6.89
C ARG A 40 -16.91 -10.91 7.97
N THR A 41 -16.77 -12.17 7.57
CA THR A 41 -16.49 -13.30 8.48
C THR A 41 -15.18 -13.97 8.09
N GLN A 42 -14.60 -14.76 8.99
CA GLN A 42 -13.40 -15.54 8.71
C GLN A 42 -13.62 -16.52 7.55
N ALA A 43 -14.82 -17.11 7.46
CA ALA A 43 -15.19 -18.00 6.37
C ALA A 43 -15.26 -17.27 5.01
N GLU A 44 -15.70 -16.01 4.99
CA GLU A 44 -15.68 -15.18 3.78
C GLU A 44 -14.26 -14.75 3.42
N LYS A 45 -13.42 -14.46 4.41
CA LYS A 45 -12.01 -14.12 4.21
C LYS A 45 -11.20 -15.28 3.61
N SER A 46 -11.54 -16.52 3.97
CA SER A 46 -10.90 -17.74 3.47
C SER A 46 -11.34 -18.16 2.06
N LYS A 47 -12.33 -17.49 1.46
CA LYS A 47 -12.72 -17.74 0.07
C LYS A 47 -11.67 -17.18 -0.89
N ALA A 48 -11.48 -17.86 -2.03
CA ALA A 48 -10.64 -17.37 -3.11
C ALA A 48 -11.02 -15.92 -3.49
N THR A 49 -10.04 -15.09 -3.76
CA THR A 49 -10.19 -13.64 -4.03
C THR A 49 -11.17 -13.40 -5.18
N ALA A 50 -11.14 -14.22 -6.21
CA ALA A 50 -12.08 -14.21 -7.30
C ALA A 50 -13.55 -14.30 -6.85
N LYS A 51 -13.86 -15.11 -5.82
CA LYS A 51 -15.21 -15.25 -5.25
C LYS A 51 -15.60 -14.12 -4.31
N LYS A 52 -14.64 -13.43 -3.67
CA LYS A 52 -14.92 -12.30 -2.78
C LYS A 52 -15.40 -11.06 -3.53
N TYR A 53 -14.95 -10.89 -4.77
CA TYR A 53 -15.20 -9.69 -5.58
C TYR A 53 -16.09 -9.94 -6.81
N SER A 54 -16.67 -11.14 -6.95
CA SER A 54 -17.48 -11.57 -8.11
C SER A 54 -18.93 -11.05 -8.14
N SER A 55 -19.27 -9.99 -7.43
CA SER A 55 -20.62 -9.40 -7.41
C SER A 55 -21.00 -8.61 -8.68
N MET A 56 -20.17 -8.60 -9.71
CA MET A 56 -20.47 -8.01 -11.02
C MET A 56 -20.14 -9.03 -12.11
N GLY A 57 -21.14 -9.35 -12.95
CA GLY A 57 -20.99 -10.27 -14.08
C GLY A 57 -19.90 -9.83 -15.05
N GLY A 58 -18.74 -10.38 -14.91
CA GLY A 58 -17.54 -10.19 -15.70
C GLY A 58 -16.51 -11.27 -15.39
N ASN A 59 -15.44 -11.36 -16.15
CA ASN A 59 -14.36 -12.31 -15.89
C ASN A 59 -13.87 -12.16 -14.46
N ALA A 60 -13.80 -13.27 -13.72
CA ALA A 60 -13.28 -13.28 -12.35
C ALA A 60 -11.85 -12.72 -12.34
N PRO A 61 -11.53 -11.77 -11.44
CA PRO A 61 -10.16 -11.27 -11.33
C PRO A 61 -9.22 -12.42 -10.96
N PRO A 62 -7.93 -12.34 -11.37
CA PRO A 62 -6.95 -13.35 -11.00
C PRO A 62 -6.85 -13.46 -9.49
N ASP A 63 -6.68 -14.69 -9.01
CA ASP A 63 -6.49 -14.95 -7.58
C ASP A 63 -5.10 -14.46 -7.15
N PHE A 64 -4.97 -13.91 -5.94
CA PHE A 64 -3.69 -13.52 -5.37
C PHE A 64 -3.60 -13.92 -3.90
N ASP A 65 -2.42 -14.34 -3.49
CA ASP A 65 -2.15 -14.78 -2.12
C ASP A 65 -2.09 -13.60 -1.13
N GLY A 66 -2.41 -13.87 0.13
CA GLY A 66 -2.23 -12.92 1.22
C GLY A 66 -3.47 -12.16 1.68
N ASP A 67 -4.60 -12.23 0.94
CA ASP A 67 -5.85 -11.52 1.29
C ASP A 67 -6.73 -12.26 2.34
N ALA A 68 -6.23 -13.33 2.94
CA ALA A 68 -6.96 -14.13 3.92
C ALA A 68 -6.47 -13.95 5.37
N LYS A 69 -5.49 -13.07 5.60
CA LYS A 69 -4.89 -12.87 6.92
C LYS A 69 -5.85 -12.12 7.87
N ASP A 70 -5.90 -12.54 9.13
CA ASP A 70 -6.46 -11.71 10.20
C ASP A 70 -5.52 -10.52 10.51
N GLN A 71 -5.98 -9.60 11.38
CA GLN A 71 -5.20 -8.39 11.69
C GLN A 71 -3.83 -8.71 12.30
N ARG A 72 -3.73 -9.72 13.15
CA ARG A 72 -2.47 -10.06 13.85
C ARG A 72 -1.47 -10.74 12.92
N SER A 73 -1.93 -11.72 12.16
CA SER A 73 -1.08 -12.39 11.16
C SER A 73 -0.68 -11.45 10.02
N TRP A 74 -1.56 -10.51 9.64
CA TRP A 74 -1.24 -9.46 8.69
C TRP A 74 -0.16 -8.52 9.25
N THR A 75 -0.31 -8.05 10.51
CA THR A 75 0.66 -7.16 11.16
C THR A 75 2.04 -7.80 11.21
N ARG A 76 2.12 -9.07 11.62
CA ARG A 76 3.38 -9.81 11.65
C ARG A 76 4.03 -9.88 10.27
N TRP A 77 3.28 -10.36 9.28
CA TRP A 77 3.76 -10.47 7.90
C TRP A 77 4.18 -9.10 7.35
N ALA A 78 3.41 -8.06 7.61
CA ALA A 78 3.75 -6.71 7.15
C ALA A 78 5.03 -6.19 7.82
N ALA A 79 5.23 -6.43 9.10
CA ALA A 79 6.44 -6.04 9.79
C ALA A 79 7.70 -6.73 9.22
N GLU A 80 7.58 -7.99 8.78
CA GLU A 80 8.70 -8.74 8.20
C GLU A 80 9.20 -8.09 6.89
N TRP A 81 8.33 -7.87 5.90
CA TRP A 81 8.77 -7.25 4.65
C TRP A 81 9.07 -5.74 4.80
N LEU A 82 8.39 -5.03 5.70
CA LEU A 82 8.73 -3.63 6.01
C LEU A 82 10.12 -3.50 6.62
N TYR A 83 10.54 -4.46 7.46
CA TYR A 83 11.90 -4.51 8.00
C TYR A 83 12.94 -4.68 6.88
N LEU A 84 12.72 -5.61 5.96
CA LEU A 84 13.61 -5.81 4.82
C LEU A 84 13.65 -4.59 3.87
N ALA A 85 12.49 -3.99 3.62
CA ALA A 85 12.39 -2.76 2.83
C ALA A 85 13.15 -1.59 3.51
N ARG A 86 13.05 -1.48 4.85
CA ARG A 86 13.79 -0.47 5.61
C ARG A 86 15.31 -0.66 5.50
N ARG A 87 15.78 -1.90 5.61
CA ARG A 87 17.20 -2.22 5.42
C ARG A 87 17.71 -1.79 4.05
N ALA A 88 16.90 -2.04 3.01
CA ALA A 88 17.24 -1.65 1.64
C ALA A 88 17.04 -0.16 1.35
N ALA A 89 16.33 0.59 2.20
CA ALA A 89 16.10 2.01 2.05
C ALA A 89 17.27 2.84 2.60
N LYS A 90 17.61 3.94 1.92
CA LYS A 90 18.63 4.89 2.37
C LYS A 90 18.21 5.58 3.68
N PRO A 91 19.16 6.05 4.50
CA PRO A 91 18.85 6.92 5.64
C PRO A 91 17.99 8.11 5.20
N GLY A 92 16.92 8.40 5.94
CA GLY A 92 15.97 9.46 5.61
C GLY A 92 15.00 9.15 4.46
N ALA A 93 15.07 7.99 3.82
CA ALA A 93 14.14 7.61 2.76
C ALA A 93 12.71 7.51 3.30
N PRO A 94 11.70 8.03 2.59
CA PRO A 94 10.31 7.87 2.97
C PRO A 94 9.78 6.48 2.65
N VAL A 95 8.80 6.03 3.44
CA VAL A 95 7.91 4.92 3.11
C VAL A 95 6.47 5.42 3.05
N CYS A 96 5.74 5.00 2.00
CA CYS A 96 4.33 5.28 1.81
C CYS A 96 3.61 3.95 1.55
N MET A 97 2.70 3.56 2.43
CA MET A 97 1.95 2.30 2.34
C MET A 97 0.46 2.60 2.24
N PHE A 98 -0.15 2.22 1.11
CA PHE A 98 -1.59 2.30 0.94
C PHE A 98 -2.29 1.26 1.80
N ILE A 99 -3.41 1.64 2.39
CA ILE A 99 -4.19 0.76 3.28
C ILE A 99 -5.65 1.21 3.37
N ASP A 100 -6.56 0.28 3.65
CA ASP A 100 -7.94 0.63 4.00
C ASP A 100 -8.09 0.91 5.50
N TRP A 101 -9.24 1.47 5.88
CA TRP A 101 -9.51 1.85 7.26
C TRP A 101 -9.49 0.66 8.25
N ARG A 102 -9.77 -0.57 7.79
CA ARG A 102 -9.84 -1.77 8.65
C ARG A 102 -8.47 -2.18 9.16
N GLN A 103 -7.47 -2.03 8.29
CA GLN A 103 -6.09 -2.39 8.61
C GLN A 103 -5.24 -1.20 9.04
N LEU A 104 -5.80 0.00 9.03
CA LEU A 104 -5.05 1.22 9.36
C LEU A 104 -4.31 1.16 10.72
N PRO A 105 -4.91 0.67 11.83
CA PRO A 105 -4.18 0.49 13.08
C PRO A 105 -3.01 -0.48 12.95
N CYS A 106 -3.26 -1.63 12.30
CA CYS A 106 -2.25 -2.66 12.10
C CYS A 106 -1.11 -2.20 11.20
N ALA A 107 -1.40 -1.36 10.21
CA ALA A 107 -0.41 -0.80 9.31
C ALA A 107 0.55 0.15 10.03
N SER A 108 0.05 1.02 10.91
CA SER A 108 0.90 1.89 11.73
C SER A 108 1.76 1.10 12.71
N ASP A 109 1.21 0.05 13.33
CA ASP A 109 1.94 -0.81 14.25
C ASP A 109 3.05 -1.59 13.53
N ALA A 110 2.73 -2.21 12.38
CA ALA A 110 3.70 -2.95 11.59
C ALA A 110 4.86 -2.07 11.11
N LEU A 111 4.57 -0.83 10.69
CA LEU A 111 5.56 0.13 10.26
C LEU A 111 6.53 0.47 11.41
N GLN A 112 6.01 0.75 12.60
CA GLN A 112 6.82 1.05 13.77
C GLN A 112 7.60 -0.18 14.25
N TRP A 113 7.00 -1.36 14.23
CA TRP A 113 7.64 -2.62 14.58
C TRP A 113 8.82 -2.95 13.67
N ALA A 114 8.72 -2.61 12.40
CA ALA A 114 9.82 -2.73 11.44
C ALA A 114 10.92 -1.67 11.62
N GLY A 115 10.77 -0.75 12.58
CA GLY A 115 11.76 0.26 12.95
C GLY A 115 11.70 1.54 12.11
N TRP A 116 10.67 1.74 11.27
CA TRP A 116 10.44 3.02 10.62
C TRP A 116 9.94 4.06 11.63
N ILE A 117 10.33 5.32 11.45
CA ILE A 117 9.73 6.43 12.20
C ILE A 117 8.38 6.75 11.55
N TRP A 118 7.28 6.48 12.25
CA TRP A 118 5.95 6.85 11.78
C TRP A 118 5.78 8.37 11.82
N ARG A 119 5.40 8.97 10.69
CA ARG A 119 5.28 10.42 10.52
C ARG A 119 3.84 10.90 10.42
N GLY A 120 2.91 10.02 10.04
CA GLY A 120 1.51 10.36 9.94
C GLY A 120 0.74 9.57 8.89
N ILE A 121 -0.38 10.14 8.49
CA ILE A 121 -1.30 9.56 7.53
C ILE A 121 -1.65 10.62 6.51
N ALA A 122 -1.53 10.29 5.21
CA ALA A 122 -2.17 11.05 4.16
C ALA A 122 -3.44 10.34 3.69
N VAL A 123 -4.39 11.09 3.16
CA VAL A 123 -5.70 10.57 2.76
C VAL A 123 -5.84 10.64 1.24
N TRP A 124 -6.24 9.54 0.64
CA TRP A 124 -6.69 9.54 -0.74
C TRP A 124 -8.22 9.55 -0.78
N ASP A 125 -8.80 10.68 -1.16
CA ASP A 125 -10.22 10.82 -1.43
C ASP A 125 -10.51 10.39 -2.88
N LYS A 126 -11.20 9.26 -3.03
CA LYS A 126 -11.60 8.71 -4.34
C LYS A 126 -12.76 9.46 -4.98
N GLY A 127 -13.37 10.39 -4.25
CA GLY A 127 -14.49 11.22 -4.70
C GLY A 127 -15.80 10.48 -4.88
N ASN A 128 -15.78 9.21 -5.26
CA ASN A 128 -16.97 8.40 -5.41
C ASN A 128 -16.87 7.08 -4.61
N SER A 129 -17.93 6.81 -3.90
CA SER A 129 -18.14 5.49 -3.29
C SER A 129 -19.64 5.20 -3.29
N ARG A 130 -20.01 3.93 -3.29
CA ARG A 130 -21.41 3.53 -3.25
C ARG A 130 -22.05 4.07 -1.97
N PRO A 131 -23.06 4.96 -2.07
CA PRO A 131 -23.69 5.51 -0.88
C PRO A 131 -24.49 4.41 -0.17
N GLN A 132 -24.45 4.42 1.16
CA GLN A 132 -25.28 3.57 2.01
C GLN A 132 -26.11 4.46 2.93
N LYS A 133 -27.43 4.28 2.95
CA LYS A 133 -28.34 5.06 3.79
C LYS A 133 -27.96 4.95 5.26
N GLY A 134 -27.90 6.08 5.96
CA GLY A 134 -27.59 6.15 7.39
C GLY A 134 -26.11 5.84 7.74
N ARG A 135 -25.18 5.86 6.77
CA ARG A 135 -23.77 5.59 7.02
C ARG A 135 -22.88 6.63 6.32
N PHE A 136 -21.67 6.80 6.84
CA PHE A 136 -20.64 7.57 6.17
C PHE A 136 -20.16 6.84 4.91
N ARG A 137 -19.86 7.59 3.85
CA ARG A 137 -19.28 7.04 2.63
C ARG A 137 -17.87 6.54 2.88
N GLN A 138 -17.58 5.35 2.40
CA GLN A 138 -16.24 4.76 2.42
C GLN A 138 -15.43 5.24 1.19
N GLN A 139 -15.27 6.56 1.07
CA GLN A 139 -14.64 7.17 -0.09
C GLN A 139 -13.14 7.44 0.06
N ALA A 140 -12.61 7.23 1.25
CA ALA A 140 -11.21 7.43 1.54
C ALA A 140 -10.44 6.10 1.62
N GLU A 141 -9.24 6.10 1.10
CA GLU A 141 -8.16 5.19 1.45
C GLU A 141 -7.04 5.98 2.13
N TYR A 142 -6.19 5.30 2.85
CA TYR A 142 -5.18 5.93 3.68
C TYR A 142 -3.79 5.56 3.19
N ILE A 143 -2.85 6.48 3.39
CA ILE A 143 -1.43 6.25 3.14
C ILE A 143 -0.74 6.43 4.48
N VAL A 144 -0.38 5.31 5.12
CA VAL A 144 0.49 5.35 6.30
C VAL A 144 1.89 5.65 5.81
N TRP A 145 2.52 6.70 6.35
CA TRP A 145 3.84 7.09 5.89
C TRP A 145 4.82 7.30 7.03
N GLY A 146 6.08 7.10 6.74
CA GLY A 146 7.18 7.22 7.68
C GLY A 146 8.51 7.44 7.00
N SER A 147 9.59 7.40 7.77
CA SER A 147 10.96 7.55 7.24
C SER A 147 11.94 6.57 7.88
N ASN A 148 12.98 6.21 7.14
CA ASN A 148 14.11 5.44 7.65
C ASN A 148 15.07 6.36 8.42
N GLY A 149 14.77 6.61 9.69
CA GLY A 149 15.52 7.58 10.51
C GLY A 149 15.10 9.02 10.25
N ASP A 150 15.99 9.96 10.56
CA ASP A 150 15.72 11.38 10.49
C ASP A 150 15.45 11.89 9.08
N MET A 151 14.56 12.87 9.01
CA MET A 151 14.16 13.53 7.76
C MET A 151 14.35 15.05 7.95
N PRO A 152 15.55 15.57 7.64
CA PRO A 152 15.86 16.96 7.91
C PRO A 152 14.92 17.93 7.19
N VAL A 153 14.47 18.96 7.90
CA VAL A 153 13.59 20.03 7.36
C VAL A 153 14.27 20.84 6.24
N SER A 154 15.61 20.82 6.20
CA SER A 154 16.40 21.52 5.19
C SER A 154 16.41 20.84 3.81
N ARG A 155 15.70 19.71 3.64
CA ARG A 155 15.58 19.05 2.33
C ARG A 155 14.89 19.99 1.35
N PRO A 156 15.42 20.17 0.13
CA PRO A 156 14.83 21.04 -0.87
C PRO A 156 13.65 20.34 -1.58
N VAL A 157 12.63 20.01 -0.81
CA VAL A 157 11.42 19.33 -1.31
C VAL A 157 10.19 20.16 -0.93
N PRO A 158 9.17 20.23 -1.79
CA PRO A 158 7.95 20.96 -1.49
C PRO A 158 7.17 20.32 -0.34
N CYS A 159 6.38 21.14 0.35
CA CYS A 159 5.36 20.62 1.26
C CYS A 159 4.23 20.01 0.43
N LEU A 160 3.94 18.72 0.65
CA LEU A 160 2.89 18.01 -0.05
C LEU A 160 1.55 18.12 0.70
N PRO A 161 0.41 18.10 -0.02
CA PRO A 161 -0.89 18.07 0.62
C PRO A 161 -1.09 16.77 1.41
N GLY A 162 -1.75 16.85 2.56
CA GLY A 162 -2.12 15.67 3.35
C GLY A 162 -3.36 14.95 2.82
N VAL A 163 -4.07 15.52 1.84
CA VAL A 163 -5.25 14.94 1.20
C VAL A 163 -5.09 15.01 -0.31
N PHE A 164 -5.21 13.86 -0.97
CA PHE A 164 -5.16 13.73 -2.43
C PHE A 164 -6.55 13.38 -2.94
N LYS A 165 -7.06 14.15 -3.92
CA LYS A 165 -8.38 13.91 -4.49
C LYS A 165 -8.24 13.44 -5.93
N TYR A 166 -8.39 12.15 -6.15
CA TYR A 166 -8.34 11.52 -7.47
C TYR A 166 -9.42 10.44 -7.57
N GLY A 167 -10.22 10.51 -8.64
CA GLY A 167 -11.22 9.50 -8.95
C GLY A 167 -10.57 8.16 -9.31
N ASN A 168 -11.35 7.09 -9.22
CA ASN A 168 -10.92 5.79 -9.71
C ASN A 168 -10.83 5.80 -11.24
N PRO A 169 -9.86 5.06 -11.85
CA PRO A 169 -9.78 4.93 -13.30
C PRO A 169 -11.08 4.40 -13.88
N GLN A 170 -11.54 4.97 -14.99
CA GLN A 170 -12.79 4.53 -15.63
C GLN A 170 -12.59 3.24 -16.44
N ASN A 171 -11.41 3.06 -17.04
CA ASN A 171 -11.04 1.87 -17.83
C ASN A 171 -10.01 1.04 -17.03
N ARG A 172 -10.47 0.24 -16.09
CA ARG A 172 -9.60 -0.58 -15.25
C ARG A 172 -9.22 -1.87 -15.97
N ILE A 173 -7.92 -2.18 -15.95
CA ILE A 173 -7.39 -3.49 -16.36
C ILE A 173 -7.54 -4.48 -15.19
N HIS A 174 -7.42 -3.99 -13.94
CA HIS A 174 -7.59 -4.77 -12.73
C HIS A 174 -8.58 -4.12 -11.76
N LEU A 175 -9.35 -4.93 -11.02
CA LEU A 175 -10.40 -4.44 -10.12
C LEU A 175 -9.88 -3.50 -9.02
N THR A 176 -8.67 -3.75 -8.54
CA THR A 176 -8.01 -2.97 -7.49
C THR A 176 -7.07 -1.90 -8.03
N GLU A 177 -7.06 -1.67 -9.34
CA GLU A 177 -6.21 -0.67 -9.97
C GLU A 177 -6.48 0.73 -9.39
N LYS A 178 -5.40 1.38 -8.98
CA LYS A 178 -5.41 2.77 -8.51
C LYS A 178 -4.91 3.69 -9.60
N GLN A 179 -5.54 4.83 -9.74
CA GLN A 179 -5.06 5.86 -10.63
C GLN A 179 -3.80 6.49 -10.04
N ILE A 180 -2.66 6.23 -10.65
CA ILE A 180 -1.44 6.98 -10.36
C ILE A 180 -1.59 8.30 -11.08
N GLY A 181 -1.99 9.34 -10.34
CA GLY A 181 -2.07 10.69 -10.87
C GLY A 181 -0.70 11.14 -11.36
N ARG A 182 -0.64 11.81 -12.53
CA ARG A 182 0.55 12.57 -12.90
C ARG A 182 0.70 13.66 -11.84
N ALA A 183 1.69 13.51 -10.97
CA ALA A 183 2.17 14.64 -10.19
C ALA A 183 2.74 15.62 -11.21
N HIS A 184 2.02 16.71 -11.45
CA HIS A 184 2.62 17.87 -12.09
C HIS A 184 3.61 18.44 -11.07
N VAL A 185 4.88 18.18 -11.31
CA VAL A 185 6.00 18.85 -10.66
C VAL A 185 6.11 20.23 -11.24
#